data_813be410bc02c5eb8c6631b23c0042d6
#
_entry.id   813be410bc02c5eb8c6631b23c0042d6
#
_cell.length_a   1.000
_cell.length_b   1.000
_cell.length_c   1.000
_cell.angle_alpha   90.00
_cell.angle_beta   90.00
_cell.angle_gamma   90.00
#
_symmetry.space_group_name_H-M   'P 1'
#
loop_
_entity.id
_entity.type
_entity.pdbx_description
1 polymer ?
#
loop_
_entity_poly.entity_id
_entity_poly.type
_entity_poly.pdbx_seq_one_letter_code
_entity_poly.pdbx_strand_id
1 'polypeptide(L)' 'MSLIIYQDHIEVLEEENAELQKEVLILRRKLEYYKTIVEQEEE' A
#
# COMPACT_ATOMS: atom_id res chain seq x y z
N MET A 1 -18.27 18.92 -20.37
CA MET A 1 -17.73 17.75 -19.69
C MET A 1 -18.77 17.09 -18.82
N SER A 2 -18.79 15.78 -18.87
CA SER A 2 -19.78 15.01 -18.11
C SER A 2 -19.28 14.73 -16.69
N LEU A 3 -20.16 14.92 -15.72
CA LEU A 3 -19.87 14.55 -14.33
C LEU A 3 -19.58 13.06 -14.18
N ILE A 4 -20.18 12.26 -15.07
CA ILE A 4 -20.01 10.80 -15.04
C ILE A 4 -18.54 10.43 -15.27
N ILE A 5 -17.86 11.14 -16.16
CA ILE A 5 -16.44 10.86 -16.44
C ILE A 5 -15.59 11.15 -15.22
N TYR A 6 -15.89 12.21 -14.51
CA TYR A 6 -15.15 12.55 -13.30
C TYR A 6 -15.38 11.53 -12.20
N GLN A 7 -16.62 11.05 -12.06
CA GLN A 7 -16.95 10.06 -11.05
C GLN A 7 -16.22 8.75 -11.29
N ASP A 8 -16.18 8.30 -12.56
CA ASP A 8 -15.46 7.09 -12.92
C ASP A 8 -13.98 7.23 -12.59
N HIS A 9 -13.41 8.39 -12.89
CA HIS A 9 -12.00 8.63 -12.63
C HIS A 9 -11.71 8.62 -11.12
N ILE A 10 -12.60 9.20 -10.34
CA ILE A 10 -12.46 9.20 -8.88
C ILE A 10 -12.52 7.78 -8.33
N GLU A 11 -13.45 6.97 -8.83
CA GLU A 11 -13.57 5.59 -8.39
C GLU A 11 -12.30 4.78 -8.67
N VAL A 12 -11.73 4.96 -9.86
CA VAL A 12 -10.49 4.26 -10.21
C VAL A 12 -9.36 4.69 -9.26
N LEU A 13 -9.25 5.97 -8.99
CA LEU A 13 -8.23 6.47 -8.09
C LEU A 13 -8.42 5.95 -6.66
N GLU A 14 -9.67 5.86 -6.22
CA GLU A 14 -9.95 5.31 -4.89
C GLU A 14 -9.56 3.84 -4.79
N GLU A 15 -9.84 3.08 -5.84
CA GLU A 15 -9.46 1.66 -5.87
C GLU A 15 -7.95 1.50 -5.87
N GLU A 16 -7.26 2.29 -6.67
CA GLU A 16 -5.80 2.25 -6.71
C GLU A 16 -5.20 2.63 -5.38
N ASN A 17 -5.76 3.64 -4.72
CA ASN A 17 -5.30 4.03 -3.40
C ASN A 17 -5.47 2.92 -2.39
N ALA A 18 -6.61 2.24 -2.42
CA ALA A 18 -6.85 1.14 -1.49
C ALA A 18 -5.85 0.01 -1.70
N GLU A 19 -5.56 -0.32 -2.97
CA GLU A 19 -4.58 -1.36 -3.27
C GLU A 19 -3.18 -0.97 -2.85
N LEU A 20 -2.79 0.28 -3.09
CA LEU A 20 -1.50 0.77 -2.67
C LEU A 20 -1.34 0.75 -1.16
N GLN A 21 -2.39 1.08 -0.43
CA GLN A 21 -2.36 1.04 1.02
C GLN A 21 -2.15 -0.39 1.52
N LYS A 22 -2.79 -1.36 0.89
CA LYS A 22 -2.57 -2.77 1.23
C LYS A 22 -1.14 -3.18 0.96
N GLU A 23 -0.60 -2.80 -0.18
CA GLU A 23 0.79 -3.13 -0.52
C GLU A 23 1.77 -2.50 0.45
N VAL A 24 1.54 -1.25 0.82
CA VAL A 24 2.39 -0.58 1.80
C VAL A 24 2.35 -1.31 3.13
N LEU A 25 1.17 -1.74 3.56
CA LEU A 25 1.04 -2.47 4.81
C LEU A 25 1.80 -3.80 4.78
N ILE A 26 1.69 -4.53 3.69
CA ILE A 26 2.40 -5.80 3.52
C ILE A 26 3.91 -5.57 3.53
N LEU A 27 4.38 -4.56 2.81
CA LEU A 27 5.79 -4.25 2.76
C LEU A 27 6.34 -3.84 4.12
N ARG A 28 5.58 -3.07 4.88
CA ARG A 28 5.97 -2.68 6.23
C ARG A 28 6.12 -3.90 7.15
N ARG A 29 5.20 -4.84 7.04
CA ARG A 29 5.27 -6.06 7.85
C ARG A 29 6.50 -6.89 7.47
N LYS A 30 6.80 -6.99 6.19
CA LYS A 30 7.99 -7.69 5.75
C LYS A 30 9.26 -7.00 6.24
N LEU A 31 9.29 -5.69 6.16
CA LEU A 31 10.43 -4.92 6.63
C LEU A 31 10.66 -5.14 8.13
N GLU A 32 9.61 -5.10 8.92
CA GLU A 32 9.69 -5.36 10.35
C GLU A 32 10.23 -6.77 10.63
N TYR A 33 9.75 -7.73 9.88
CA TYR A 33 10.19 -9.11 10.01
C TYR A 33 11.69 -9.24 9.76
N TYR A 34 12.15 -8.70 8.64
CA TYR A 34 13.58 -8.77 8.30
C TYR A 34 14.43 -7.97 9.28
N LYS A 35 13.94 -6.85 9.70
CA LYS A 35 14.65 -6.03 10.67
C LYS A 35 14.85 -6.78 11.97
N THR A 36 13.82 -7.50 12.42
CA THR A 36 13.90 -8.29 13.63
C THR A 36 14.95 -9.40 13.48
N ILE A 37 14.98 -10.06 12.32
CA ILE A 37 15.97 -11.10 12.07
C ILE A 37 17.38 -10.55 12.12
N VAL A 38 17.61 -9.43 11.47
CA VAL A 38 18.94 -8.80 11.46
C VAL A 38 19.37 -8.41 12.85
N GLU A 39 18.46 -7.84 13.64
CA GLU A 39 18.77 -7.44 15.01
C GLU A 39 19.14 -8.65 15.87
N GLN A 40 18.48 -9.79 15.65
CA GLN A 40 18.81 -11.01 16.37
C GLN A 40 20.17 -11.57 15.99
N GLU A 41 20.56 -11.42 14.72
CA GLU A 41 21.82 -11.94 14.24
C GLU A 41 23.02 -11.12 14.67
N GLU A 42 22.80 -9.84 14.99
CA GLU A 42 23.88 -8.95 15.38
C GLU A 42 24.43 -9.26 16.77
N GLU A 43 23.73 -10.06 17.53
CA GLU A 43 24.25 -10.50 18.81
C GLU A 43 25.31 -11.58 18.63
#